data_a56c6d828efc4d2e60344bbb980675ba
#
_entry.id   a56c6d828efc4d2e60344bbb980675ba
#
_cell.length_a   1.000
_cell.length_b   1.000
_cell.length_c   1.000
_cell.angle_alpha   90.00
_cell.angle_beta   90.00
_cell.angle_gamma   90.00
#
_symmetry.space_group_name_H-M   'P 1'
#
loop_
_entity.id
_entity.type
_entity.pdbx_description
1 polymer ?
#
loop_
_entity_poly.entity_id
_entity_poly.type
_entity_poly.pdbx_seq_one_letter_code
_entity_poly.pdbx_strand_id
1 'polypeptide(L)'
;LWFDTNVTSNQLWFQHTGNNLVVSVIGTSDKVTLSNWYTGSANQVETIKASDGKTLSNAKVDALVSAMSAFAIPAVGTTTLPTSYQTSLNPVLAANWV
;
A
#
# COMPACT_ATOMS: atom_id res chain seq x y z
N LEU A 1 4.71 5.07 -10.20
CA LEU A 1 5.49 5.08 -8.95
C LEU A 1 6.19 3.75 -8.76
N TRP A 2 7.47 3.79 -8.55
CA TRP A 2 8.29 2.59 -8.45
C TRP A 2 9.01 2.58 -7.11
N PHE A 3 8.86 1.51 -6.35
CA PHE A 3 9.59 1.31 -5.10
C PHE A 3 10.90 0.58 -5.34
N ASP A 4 11.88 0.89 -4.51
CA ASP A 4 13.27 0.46 -4.63
C ASP A 4 13.43 -1.05 -4.36
N THR A 5 14.65 -1.56 -4.59
CA THR A 5 14.98 -2.98 -4.70
C THR A 5 14.64 -3.85 -3.48
N ASN A 6 14.40 -3.27 -2.33
CA ASN A 6 14.12 -4.04 -1.11
C ASN A 6 12.68 -3.88 -0.59
N VAL A 7 11.78 -3.33 -1.43
CA VAL A 7 10.39 -3.10 -1.03
C VAL A 7 9.47 -3.99 -1.83
N THR A 8 9.00 -5.07 -1.23
CA THR A 8 8.06 -6.00 -1.85
C THR A 8 6.62 -5.53 -1.67
N SER A 9 5.69 -6.08 -2.46
CA SER A 9 4.29 -5.67 -2.43
C SER A 9 3.64 -5.86 -1.05
N ASN A 10 4.05 -6.86 -0.29
CA ASN A 10 3.51 -7.11 1.04
C ASN A 10 4.14 -6.24 2.14
N GLN A 11 5.08 -5.37 1.79
CA GLN A 11 5.64 -4.37 2.71
C GLN A 11 5.01 -2.98 2.56
N LEU A 12 4.07 -2.81 1.64
CA LEU A 12 3.44 -1.53 1.38
C LEU A 12 2.09 -1.44 2.10
N TRP A 13 1.93 -0.37 2.88
CA TRP A 13 0.72 -0.11 3.64
C TRP A 13 0.04 1.14 3.10
N PHE A 14 -1.24 1.03 2.76
CA PHE A 14 -2.00 2.09 2.11
C PHE A 14 -3.01 2.71 3.07
N GLN A 15 -3.01 4.04 3.15
CA GLN A 15 -3.92 4.79 4.00
C GLN A 15 -4.52 5.97 3.24
N HIS A 16 -5.79 6.23 3.50
CA HIS A 16 -6.50 7.42 3.02
C HIS A 16 -6.47 8.47 4.13
N THR A 17 -5.75 9.56 3.92
CA THR A 17 -5.60 10.64 4.89
C THR A 17 -6.06 11.96 4.26
N GLY A 18 -7.23 12.47 4.67
CA GLY A 18 -7.83 13.64 4.03
C GLY A 18 -8.08 13.36 2.54
N ASN A 19 -7.49 14.15 1.66
CA ASN A 19 -7.56 13.94 0.21
C ASN A 19 -6.34 13.21 -0.34
N ASN A 20 -5.45 12.74 0.52
CA ASN A 20 -4.17 12.17 0.12
C ASN A 20 -4.15 10.65 0.29
N LEU A 21 -3.40 9.98 -0.58
CA LEU A 21 -3.02 8.59 -0.38
C LEU A 21 -1.64 8.56 0.24
N VAL A 22 -1.50 7.86 1.36
CA VAL A 22 -0.20 7.64 2.00
C VAL A 22 0.19 6.18 1.82
N VAL A 23 1.36 5.95 1.22
CA VAL A 23 1.93 4.62 1.05
C VAL A 23 3.15 4.53 1.96
N SER A 24 3.06 3.68 2.97
CA SER A 24 4.12 3.49 3.95
C SER A 24 4.83 2.17 3.72
N VAL A 25 6.14 2.14 3.96
CA VAL A 25 6.93 0.90 3.96
C VAL A 25 6.98 0.39 5.38
N ILE A 26 6.33 -0.74 5.64
CA ILE A 26 6.29 -1.30 7.01
C ILE A 26 7.70 -1.68 7.47
N GLY A 27 7.93 -1.58 8.78
CA GLY A 27 9.24 -1.83 9.36
C GLY A 27 10.17 -0.63 9.33
N THR A 28 9.80 0.44 8.61
CA THR A 28 10.58 1.67 8.49
C THR A 28 9.69 2.88 8.77
N SER A 29 10.29 4.05 8.86
CA SER A 29 9.56 5.31 8.91
C SER A 29 9.32 5.93 7.53
N ASP A 30 9.73 5.24 6.47
CA ASP A 30 9.60 5.74 5.10
C ASP A 30 8.15 5.68 4.62
N LYS A 31 7.73 6.76 3.97
CA LYS A 31 6.41 6.83 3.37
C LYS A 31 6.41 7.82 2.21
N VAL A 32 5.46 7.63 1.30
CA VAL A 32 5.21 8.53 0.18
C VAL A 32 3.78 9.06 0.33
N THR A 33 3.63 10.38 0.27
CA THR A 33 2.31 11.01 0.25
C THR A 33 1.98 11.42 -1.16
N LEU A 34 0.90 10.87 -1.70
CA LEU A 34 0.39 11.22 -3.03
C LEU A 34 -0.74 12.23 -2.81
N SER A 35 -0.39 13.50 -2.91
CA SER A 35 -1.30 14.61 -2.60
C SER A 35 -2.46 14.67 -3.56
N ASN A 36 -3.65 14.93 -3.02
CA ASN A 36 -4.88 15.10 -3.80
C ASN A 36 -5.29 13.87 -4.61
N TRP A 37 -4.81 12.68 -4.22
CA TRP A 37 -5.19 11.42 -4.88
C TRP A 37 -6.70 11.26 -5.01
N TYR A 38 -7.45 11.65 -3.97
CA TYR A 38 -8.89 11.47 -3.90
C TYR A 38 -9.71 12.65 -4.42
N THR A 39 -9.06 13.71 -4.91
CA THR A 39 -9.80 14.87 -5.46
C THR A 39 -10.09 14.75 -6.96
N GLY A 40 -9.44 13.82 -7.64
CA GLY A 40 -9.68 13.57 -9.05
C GLY A 40 -8.69 12.58 -9.62
N SER A 41 -9.13 11.84 -10.63
CA SER A 41 -8.29 10.81 -11.26
C SER A 41 -7.04 11.38 -11.93
N ALA A 42 -7.05 12.66 -12.33
CA ALA A 42 -5.90 13.31 -12.94
C ALA A 42 -4.71 13.42 -11.96
N ASN A 43 -4.96 13.34 -10.66
CA ASN A 43 -3.92 13.41 -9.63
C ASN A 43 -3.40 12.03 -9.23
N GLN A 44 -3.94 10.96 -9.81
CA GLN A 44 -3.56 9.59 -9.47
C GLN A 44 -2.44 9.10 -10.38
N VAL A 45 -1.47 8.37 -9.79
CA VAL A 45 -0.51 7.60 -10.58
C VAL A 45 -1.21 6.36 -11.11
N GLU A 46 -1.02 6.05 -12.38
CA GLU A 46 -1.72 4.93 -13.02
C GLU A 46 -1.29 3.57 -12.46
N THR A 47 -0.03 3.42 -12.11
CA THR A 47 0.53 2.16 -11.64
C THR A 47 1.53 2.39 -10.52
N ILE A 48 1.46 1.54 -9.49
CA ILE A 48 2.45 1.46 -8.42
C ILE A 48 3.19 0.13 -8.60
N LYS A 49 4.52 0.16 -8.65
CA LYS A 49 5.33 -1.03 -8.87
C LYS A 49 6.23 -1.31 -7.67
N ALA A 50 6.16 -2.53 -7.17
CA ALA A 50 7.02 -3.01 -6.09
C ALA A 50 8.26 -3.72 -6.65
N SER A 51 9.25 -3.94 -5.78
CA SER A 51 10.53 -4.54 -6.20
C SER A 51 10.40 -6.00 -6.63
N ASP A 52 9.35 -6.70 -6.20
CA ASP A 52 9.09 -8.08 -6.60
C ASP A 52 8.49 -8.21 -8.00
N GLY A 53 8.37 -7.11 -8.73
CA GLY A 53 7.83 -7.09 -10.09
C GLY A 53 6.32 -7.00 -10.15
N LYS A 54 5.64 -7.02 -9.04
CA LYS A 54 4.18 -6.90 -9.00
C LYS A 54 3.76 -5.45 -9.16
N THR A 55 2.62 -5.25 -9.79
CA THR A 55 2.05 -3.93 -10.06
C THR A 55 0.65 -3.81 -9.48
N LEU A 56 0.30 -2.59 -9.09
CA LEU A 56 -1.02 -2.24 -8.58
C LEU A 56 -1.55 -1.09 -9.39
N SER A 57 -2.70 -1.28 -10.05
CA SER A 57 -3.35 -0.19 -10.78
C SER A 57 -4.05 0.76 -9.81
N ASN A 58 -4.21 2.02 -10.22
CA ASN A 58 -4.91 3.02 -9.40
C ASN A 58 -6.35 2.61 -9.08
N ALA A 59 -7.01 1.89 -9.96
CA ALA A 59 -8.38 1.42 -9.73
C ALA A 59 -8.49 0.39 -8.60
N LYS A 60 -7.38 -0.26 -8.24
CA LYS A 60 -7.35 -1.30 -7.20
C LYS A 60 -6.82 -0.80 -5.85
N VAL A 61 -6.35 0.44 -5.79
CA VAL A 61 -5.78 1.01 -4.56
C VAL A 61 -6.80 1.03 -3.42
N ASP A 62 -8.05 1.40 -3.71
CA ASP A 62 -9.07 1.51 -2.67
C ASP A 62 -9.43 0.17 -2.04
N ALA A 63 -9.28 -0.93 -2.75
CA ALA A 63 -9.47 -2.26 -2.17
C ALA A 63 -8.46 -2.52 -1.05
N LEU A 64 -7.19 -2.12 -1.25
CA LEU A 64 -6.17 -2.24 -0.22
C LEU A 64 -6.38 -1.25 0.93
N VAL A 65 -6.77 -0.02 0.62
CA VAL A 65 -7.06 0.99 1.64
C VAL A 65 -8.19 0.51 2.55
N SER A 66 -9.28 0.01 1.97
CA SER A 66 -10.40 -0.51 2.75
C SER A 66 -10.01 -1.69 3.63
N ALA A 67 -9.28 -2.65 3.08
CA ALA A 67 -8.86 -3.83 3.84
C ALA A 67 -7.93 -3.45 4.98
N MET A 68 -7.00 -2.54 4.73
CA MET A 68 -6.01 -2.12 5.73
C MET A 68 -6.59 -1.17 6.78
N SER A 69 -7.69 -0.50 6.49
CA SER A 69 -8.33 0.43 7.43
C SER A 69 -8.86 -0.27 8.69
N ALA A 70 -9.06 -1.58 8.65
CA ALA A 70 -9.48 -2.37 9.79
C ALA A 70 -8.35 -2.64 10.79
N PHE A 71 -7.10 -2.32 10.43
CA PHE A 71 -5.91 -2.60 11.23
C PHE A 71 -5.13 -1.32 11.48
N ALA A 72 -4.35 -1.31 12.57
CA ALA A 72 -3.35 -0.27 12.78
C ALA A 72 -2.10 -0.62 11.97
N ILE A 73 -1.39 0.42 11.46
CA ILE A 73 -0.13 0.20 10.76
C ILE A 73 0.86 -0.49 11.70
N PRO A 74 1.61 -1.51 11.23
CA PRO A 74 2.61 -2.17 12.06
C PRO A 74 3.66 -1.18 12.58
N ALA A 75 4.18 -1.44 13.78
CA ALA A 75 5.19 -0.59 14.38
C ALA A 75 6.49 -0.60 13.57
N VAL A 76 7.26 0.48 13.69
CA VAL A 76 8.59 0.56 13.09
C VAL A 76 9.44 -0.62 13.61
N GLY A 77 10.12 -1.29 12.69
CA GLY A 77 10.88 -2.51 12.99
C GLY A 77 10.13 -3.80 12.65
N THR A 78 8.81 -3.74 12.44
CA THR A 78 8.01 -4.88 12.02
C THR A 78 8.02 -4.95 10.49
N THR A 79 8.95 -5.68 9.92
CA THR A 79 9.17 -5.75 8.47
C THR A 79 8.26 -6.73 7.74
N THR A 80 7.56 -7.57 8.48
CA THR A 80 6.62 -8.56 7.95
C THR A 80 5.28 -8.37 8.64
N LEU A 81 4.19 -8.52 7.89
CA LEU A 81 2.85 -8.44 8.48
C LEU A 81 2.68 -9.50 9.56
N PRO A 82 2.14 -9.15 10.73
CA PRO A 82 1.77 -10.15 11.74
C PRO A 82 0.83 -11.20 11.16
N THR A 83 0.86 -12.42 11.68
CA THR A 83 0.04 -13.53 11.17
C THR A 83 -1.44 -13.20 11.14
N SER A 84 -1.95 -12.49 12.15
CA SER A 84 -3.34 -12.07 12.19
C SER A 84 -3.70 -11.13 11.03
N TYR A 85 -2.77 -10.28 10.61
CA TYR A 85 -2.97 -9.40 9.46
C TYR A 85 -2.92 -10.19 8.16
N GLN A 86 -1.99 -11.14 8.06
CA GLN A 86 -1.83 -11.95 6.85
C GLN A 86 -3.10 -12.74 6.52
N THR A 87 -3.78 -13.28 7.51
CA THR A 87 -5.01 -14.04 7.31
C THR A 87 -6.06 -13.22 6.58
N SER A 88 -6.19 -11.94 6.92
CA SER A 88 -7.18 -11.05 6.30
C SER A 88 -6.67 -10.35 5.04
N LEU A 89 -5.38 -10.02 4.99
CA LEU A 89 -4.83 -9.17 3.92
C LEU A 89 -4.23 -9.96 2.76
N ASN A 90 -3.68 -11.15 2.98
CA ASN A 90 -3.07 -11.90 1.89
C ASN A 90 -4.02 -12.17 0.71
N PRO A 91 -5.29 -12.55 0.92
CA PRO A 91 -6.20 -12.71 -0.22
C PRO A 91 -6.41 -11.41 -1.01
N VAL A 92 -6.49 -10.29 -0.30
CA VAL A 92 -6.67 -8.97 -0.95
C VAL A 92 -5.41 -8.56 -1.70
N LEU A 93 -4.24 -8.77 -1.11
CA LEU A 93 -2.97 -8.48 -1.76
C LEU A 93 -2.80 -9.33 -3.03
N ALA A 94 -3.09 -10.62 -2.93
CA ALA A 94 -2.97 -11.53 -4.07
C ALA A 94 -3.95 -11.21 -5.19
N ALA A 95 -5.13 -10.69 -4.87
CA ALA A 95 -6.14 -10.35 -5.86
C ALA A 95 -5.84 -9.04 -6.60
N ASN A 96 -5.10 -8.12 -5.98
CA ASN A 96 -4.91 -6.76 -6.50
C ASN A 96 -3.49 -6.48 -7.00
N TRP A 97 -2.49 -7.03 -6.38
CA TRP A 97 -1.11 -6.99 -6.89
C TRP A 97 -0.91 -8.06 -7.96
N VAL A 98 -0.54 -7.66 -9.14
CA VAL A 98 -0.38 -8.59 -10.27
C VAL A 98 0.99 -8.48 -10.96
#